data_b380efaa0dfb6223df8af6dce660c11f
#
_entry.id   b380efaa0dfb6223df8af6dce660c11f
#
_cell.length_a   1.000
_cell.length_b   1.000
_cell.length_c   1.000
_cell.angle_alpha   90.00
_cell.angle_beta   90.00
_cell.angle_gamma   90.00
#
_symmetry.space_group_name_H-M   'P 1'
#
loop_
_entity.id
_entity.type
_entity.pdbx_description
1 polymer ?
#
loop_
_entity_poly.entity_id
_entity_poly.type
_entity_poly.pdbx_seq_one_letter_code
_entity_poly.pdbx_strand_id
1 'polypeptide(L)'
;MAVGTHRSEFAGALRAWRGRRRVSQLELALAAGTTQRHVSFIESDRSVPGREMVVRLAEALDAPLRERNSLLLAAGYAPAYEESDGTPTSGSTQ
;
A
#
# COMPACT_ATOMS: atom_id res chain seq x y z
N MET A 1 -2.83 -16.02 17.03
CA MET A 1 -2.63 -16.03 16.63
C MET A 1 -2.58 -15.43 15.42
N ALA A 2 -2.76 -15.60 14.62
CA ALA A 2 -2.55 -15.05 13.40
C ALA A 2 -3.44 -13.96 13.01
N VAL A 3 -4.34 -13.69 13.83
CA VAL A 3 -5.29 -12.73 13.48
C VAL A 3 -4.62 -11.42 13.25
N GLY A 4 -4.11 -10.69 13.47
CA GLY A 4 -3.58 -9.39 13.16
C GLY A 4 -2.42 -9.37 12.20
N THR A 5 -2.09 -10.52 11.65
CA THR A 5 -0.90 -10.63 10.86
C THR A 5 -0.91 -9.71 9.65
N HIS A 6 -2.05 -9.64 8.95
CA HIS A 6 -2.10 -8.83 7.74
C HIS A 6 -1.86 -7.36 8.01
N ARG A 7 -2.44 -6.85 9.07
CA ARG A 7 -2.24 -5.45 9.42
C ARG A 7 -0.80 -5.17 9.78
N SER A 8 -0.21 -6.07 10.57
CA SER A 8 1.19 -5.91 10.95
C SER A 8 2.09 -5.95 9.74
N GLU A 9 1.79 -6.83 8.80
CA GLU A 9 2.57 -6.91 7.58
C GLU A 9 2.48 -5.62 6.79
N PHE A 10 1.29 -5.06 6.69
CA PHE A 10 1.14 -3.83 5.95
C PHE A 10 1.87 -2.69 6.63
N ALA A 11 1.74 -2.57 7.94
CA ALA A 11 2.42 -1.51 8.67
C ALA A 11 3.92 -1.57 8.44
N GLY A 12 4.49 -2.76 8.54
CA GLY A 12 5.92 -2.93 8.32
C GLY A 12 6.33 -2.64 6.89
N ALA A 13 5.53 -3.09 5.94
CA ALA A 13 5.82 -2.86 4.54
C ALA A 13 5.77 -1.36 4.23
N LEU A 14 4.79 -0.67 4.79
CA LEU A 14 4.66 0.76 4.55
C LEU A 14 5.88 1.51 5.09
N ARG A 15 6.30 1.17 6.30
CA ARG A 15 7.49 1.80 6.86
C ARG A 15 8.73 1.52 6.01
N ALA A 16 8.85 0.29 5.53
CA ALA A 16 10.00 -0.07 4.71
C ALA A 16 10.01 0.70 3.40
N TRP A 17 8.86 0.83 2.77
CA TRP A 17 8.78 1.58 1.52
C TRP A 17 9.07 3.05 1.73
N ARG A 18 8.55 3.61 2.81
CA ARG A 18 8.83 5.00 3.14
C ARG A 18 10.34 5.21 3.32
N GLY A 19 10.98 4.28 4.01
CA GLY A 19 12.42 4.38 4.21
C GLY A 19 13.18 4.29 2.89
N ARG A 20 12.76 3.39 2.01
CA ARG A 20 13.40 3.27 0.70
C ARG A 20 13.30 4.55 -0.10
N ARG A 21 12.16 5.19 -0.06
CA ARG A 21 11.95 6.42 -0.81
C ARG A 21 12.42 7.64 -0.06
N ARG A 22 12.82 7.47 1.20
CA ARG A 22 13.31 8.56 2.02
C ARG A 22 12.28 9.66 2.17
N VAL A 23 11.04 9.26 2.39
CA VAL A 23 9.96 10.23 2.64
C VAL A 23 9.54 10.14 4.08
N SER A 24 9.24 11.30 4.65
CA SER A 24 8.75 11.36 6.02
C SER A 24 7.28 10.96 6.05
N GLN A 25 6.77 10.72 7.25
CA GLN A 25 5.35 10.47 7.40
C GLN A 25 4.53 11.63 6.88
N LEU A 26 4.97 12.85 7.13
CA LEU A 26 4.25 14.02 6.66
C LEU A 26 4.26 14.11 5.14
N GLU A 27 5.40 13.87 4.53
CA GLU A 27 5.48 13.91 3.08
C GLU A 27 4.58 12.87 2.45
N LEU A 28 4.59 11.66 3.00
CA LEU A 28 3.72 10.62 2.48
C LEU A 28 2.26 10.99 2.65
N ALA A 29 1.92 11.54 3.82
CA ALA A 29 0.54 11.92 4.08
C ALA A 29 0.06 12.96 3.08
N LEU A 30 0.88 13.96 2.82
CA LEU A 30 0.50 15.00 1.87
C LEU A 30 0.31 14.43 0.48
N ALA A 31 1.21 13.56 0.07
CA ALA A 31 1.11 12.96 -1.27
C ALA A 31 -0.10 12.05 -1.39
N ALA A 32 -0.48 11.39 -0.32
CA ALA A 32 -1.60 10.45 -0.35
C ALA A 32 -2.93 11.12 -0.03
N GLY A 33 -2.91 12.39 0.32
CA GLY A 33 -4.13 13.12 0.61
C GLY A 33 -4.71 12.82 1.97
N THR A 34 -3.86 12.58 2.95
CA THR A 34 -4.31 12.30 4.29
C THR A 34 -3.46 13.09 5.29
N THR A 35 -3.48 12.71 6.55
CA THR A 35 -2.77 13.42 7.60
C THR A 35 -1.61 12.59 8.11
N GLN A 36 -0.61 13.28 8.66
CA GLN A 36 0.52 12.58 9.26
C GLN A 36 0.06 11.69 10.41
N ARG A 37 -0.92 12.17 11.17
CA ARG A 37 -1.44 11.36 12.28
C ARG A 37 -2.02 10.05 11.77
N HIS A 38 -2.74 10.11 10.66
CA HIS A 38 -3.31 8.90 10.08
C HIS A 38 -2.24 7.93 9.65
N VAL A 39 -1.21 8.44 8.97
CA VAL A 39 -0.09 7.59 8.55
C VAL A 39 0.58 6.98 9.77
N SER A 40 0.79 7.78 10.81
CA SER A 40 1.41 7.28 12.03
C SER A 40 0.60 6.15 12.66
N PHE A 41 -0.72 6.32 12.68
CA PHE A 41 -1.59 5.30 13.24
C PHE A 41 -1.56 4.01 12.40
N ILE A 42 -1.52 4.15 11.10
CA ILE A 42 -1.42 2.98 10.23
C ILE A 42 -0.10 2.26 10.47
N GLU A 43 0.99 3.00 10.57
CA GLU A 43 2.30 2.40 10.74
C GLU A 43 2.49 1.77 12.12
N SER A 44 1.72 2.20 13.09
CA SER A 44 1.78 1.61 14.42
C SER A 44 0.68 0.58 14.63
N ASP A 45 -0.02 0.22 13.57
CA ASP A 45 -1.05 -0.81 13.60
C ASP A 45 -2.23 -0.42 14.46
N ARG A 46 -2.45 0.86 14.63
CA ARG A 46 -3.60 1.36 15.39
C ARG A 46 -4.80 1.63 14.50
N SER A 47 -4.58 1.73 13.22
CA SER A 47 -5.64 2.03 12.27
C SER A 47 -5.52 1.08 11.10
N VAL A 48 -6.66 0.61 10.63
CA VAL A 48 -6.71 -0.28 9.47
C VAL A 48 -7.11 0.57 8.28
N PRO A 49 -6.23 0.76 7.32
CA PRO A 49 -6.58 1.59 6.16
C PRO A 49 -7.59 0.87 5.29
N GLY A 50 -8.48 1.65 4.69
CA GLY A 50 -9.37 1.11 3.68
C GLY A 50 -8.62 0.84 2.41
N ARG A 51 -9.27 0.11 1.50
CA ARG A 51 -8.63 -0.29 0.27
C ARG A 51 -8.14 0.92 -0.53
N GLU A 52 -8.97 1.93 -0.62
CA GLU A 52 -8.60 3.12 -1.40
C GLU A 52 -7.38 3.82 -0.80
N MET A 53 -7.31 3.86 0.54
CA MET A 53 -6.16 4.49 1.17
C MET A 53 -4.89 3.70 0.88
N VAL A 54 -4.96 2.37 0.85
CA VAL A 54 -3.80 1.57 0.52
C VAL A 54 -3.33 1.91 -0.89
N VAL A 55 -4.27 2.05 -1.83
CA VAL A 55 -3.92 2.41 -3.20
C VAL A 55 -3.24 3.77 -3.23
N ARG A 56 -3.79 4.75 -2.52
CA ARG A 56 -3.21 6.08 -2.50
C ARG A 56 -1.81 6.09 -1.91
N LEU A 57 -1.62 5.34 -0.84
CA LEU A 57 -0.29 5.26 -0.23
C LEU A 57 0.72 4.63 -1.17
N ALA A 58 0.31 3.56 -1.85
CA ALA A 58 1.21 2.88 -2.77
C ALA A 58 1.57 3.79 -3.95
N GLU A 59 0.58 4.55 -4.44
CA GLU A 59 0.85 5.47 -5.53
C GLU A 59 1.75 6.61 -5.08
N ALA A 60 1.52 7.10 -3.87
CA ALA A 60 2.34 8.19 -3.34
C ALA A 60 3.79 7.76 -3.18
N LEU A 61 4.00 6.48 -2.91
CA LEU A 61 5.35 5.93 -2.79
C LEU A 61 5.96 5.56 -4.13
N ASP A 62 5.17 5.68 -5.18
CA ASP A 62 5.61 5.33 -6.53
C ASP A 62 6.12 3.89 -6.59
N ALA A 63 5.42 3.01 -5.90
CA ALA A 63 5.78 1.61 -5.89
C ALA A 63 5.44 0.98 -7.24
N PRO A 64 6.25 0.02 -7.70
CA PRO A 64 5.90 -0.70 -8.92
C PRO A 64 4.58 -1.44 -8.77
N LEU A 65 3.92 -1.73 -9.87
CA LEU A 65 2.58 -2.33 -9.81
C LEU A 65 2.56 -3.62 -9.00
N ARG A 66 3.56 -4.44 -9.16
CA ARG A 66 3.63 -5.69 -8.40
C ARG A 66 3.69 -5.40 -6.90
N GLU A 67 4.45 -4.38 -6.51
CA GLU A 67 4.57 -4.04 -5.11
C GLU A 67 3.29 -3.39 -4.59
N ARG A 68 2.58 -2.67 -5.44
CA ARG A 68 1.29 -2.13 -5.03
C ARG A 68 0.32 -3.26 -4.70
N ASN A 69 0.31 -4.30 -5.54
CA ASN A 69 -0.52 -5.46 -5.26
C ASN A 69 -0.10 -6.15 -3.97
N SER A 70 1.21 -6.23 -3.73
CA SER A 70 1.69 -6.82 -2.49
C SER A 70 1.22 -6.03 -1.27
N LEU A 71 1.21 -4.72 -1.38
CA LEU A 71 0.72 -3.89 -0.28
C LEU A 71 -0.77 -4.12 -0.04
N LEU A 72 -1.54 -4.24 -1.12
CA LEU A 72 -2.96 -4.54 -0.97
C LEU A 72 -3.17 -5.89 -0.29
N LEU A 73 -2.43 -6.89 -0.72
CA LEU A 73 -2.54 -8.20 -0.11
C LEU A 73 -2.15 -8.16 1.36
N ALA A 74 -1.09 -7.44 1.69
CA ALA A 74 -0.66 -7.35 3.07
C ALA A 74 -1.72 -6.70 3.95
N ALA A 75 -2.51 -5.81 3.37
CA ALA A 75 -3.58 -5.15 4.11
C ALA A 75 -4.87 -5.96 4.11
N GLY A 76 -4.88 -7.09 3.42
CA GLY A 76 -6.04 -7.97 3.41
C GLY A 76 -6.98 -7.75 2.24
N TYR A 77 -6.52 -7.10 1.19
CA TYR A 77 -7.35 -6.80 0.03
C TYR A 77 -6.86 -7.52 -1.19
N ALA A 78 -7.76 -7.68 -2.16
CA ALA A 78 -7.40 -8.30 -3.41
C ALA A 78 -6.55 -7.34 -4.25
N PRO A 79 -5.69 -7.87 -5.11
CA PRO A 79 -4.88 -7.00 -5.98
C PRO A 79 -5.76 -6.17 -6.89
N ALA A 80 -5.29 -4.96 -7.17
CA ALA A 80 -6.04 -4.04 -8.00
C ALA A 80 -5.38 -3.83 -9.36
N TYR A 81 -4.15 -4.26 -9.52
CA TYR A 81 -3.38 -3.97 -10.72
C TYR A 81 -3.04 -5.26 -11.43
N GLU A 82 -3.01 -5.19 -12.76
CA GLU A 82 -2.61 -6.33 -13.52
C GLU A 82 -1.11 -6.46 -13.52
N GLU A 83 -0.63 -7.62 -13.15
CA GLU A 83 0.80 -7.85 -13.17
C GLU A 83 1.18 -8.59 -14.42
N SER A 84 0.59 -8.21 -15.49
CA SER A 84 0.79 -8.89 -16.71
C SER A 84 2.22 -8.73 -17.14
N ASP A 85 2.85 -9.81 -17.51
CA ASP A 85 4.15 -9.65 -17.96
C ASP A 85 4.06 -9.67 -19.43
N GLY A 86 3.27 -8.91 -19.99
CA GLY A 86 3.17 -8.82 -21.39
C GLY A 86 1.99 -9.52 -21.96
N THR A 87 1.25 -10.17 -21.15
CA THR A 87 0.07 -10.80 -21.63
C THR A 87 -1.01 -9.84 -21.64
N PRO A 88 -1.44 -9.54 -22.64
CA PRO A 88 -2.46 -8.56 -22.64
C PRO A 88 -3.74 -9.14 -22.27
N THR A 89 -3.95 -9.27 -22.12
CA THR A 89 -4.88 -9.61 -21.82
C THR A 89 -5.79 -9.45 -22.29
N SER A 90 -5.64 -9.27 -22.32
CA SER A 90 -6.19 -9.20 -22.60
C SER A 90 -6.92 -9.04 -23.01
N GLY A 91 -6.95 -8.84 -23.07
CA GLY A 91 -7.55 -8.64 -23.18
C GLY A 91 -8.17 -8.42 -23.55
N SER A 92 -8.09 -8.36 -23.62
CA SER A 92 -8.60 -8.19 -23.78
C SER A 92 -9.28 -8.14 -24.17
N THR A 93 -9.49 -8.19 -24.24
CA THR A 93 -10.01 -8.12 -24.50
C THR A 93 -10.50 -7.83 -24.86
N GLN A 94 -10.61 -7.71 -24.89
CA GLN A 94 -10.90 -7.39 -25.15
C GLN A 94 -11.22 -7.09 -25.30
#